data_0341a4bb19db2e5f56153c92f23f9464
#
_entry.id   0341a4bb19db2e5f56153c92f23f9464
#
_cell.length_a   1.000
_cell.length_b   1.000
_cell.length_c   1.000
_cell.angle_alpha   90.00
_cell.angle_beta   90.00
_cell.angle_gamma   90.00
#
_symmetry.space_group_name_H-M   'P 1'
#
loop_
_entity.id
_entity.type
_entity.pdbx_description
1 polymer ?
#
loop_
_entity_poly.entity_id
_entity_poly.type
_entity_poly.pdbx_seq_one_letter_code
_entity_poly.pdbx_strand_id
1 'polypeptide(L)'
;PYRRQRQMCIRDRIQIADNLPDKVQAQYIPNKRTIYVRNGMSENATFHSISRELACASLDHHDGSYSRAGVSAQAYCAAYVTAQKYGVDVSGFSFDKVCQMQAFGQKDPKELRSFIQDVKSAAYSIGKQVDRNLGKSEQEFMTDEFAIPEEKMEKPAKSKKSPER
;
A
#
# COMPACT_ATOMS: atom_id res chain seq x y z
N PRO A 1 28.48 -0.07 -16.12
CA PRO A 1 28.56 0.19 -14.67
C PRO A 1 27.14 0.31 -14.15
N TYR A 2 26.66 -0.75 -13.52
CA TYR A 2 25.36 -0.78 -12.86
C TYR A 2 25.39 0.26 -11.74
N ARG A 3 24.65 1.36 -11.90
CA ARG A 3 24.31 2.22 -10.77
C ARG A 3 23.51 1.36 -9.78
N ARG A 4 24.18 0.91 -8.72
CA ARG A 4 23.49 0.46 -7.51
C ARG A 4 22.62 1.61 -7.09
N GLN A 5 21.32 1.55 -7.39
CA GLN A 5 20.34 2.36 -6.71
C GLN A 5 20.54 2.07 -5.22
N ARG A 6 21.14 3.03 -4.51
CA ARG A 6 21.16 2.99 -3.06
C ARG A 6 19.70 2.98 -2.62
N GLN A 7 19.18 1.79 -2.30
CA GLN A 7 17.94 1.68 -1.56
C GLN A 7 18.18 2.40 -0.23
N MET A 8 17.78 3.66 -0.20
CA MET A 8 17.89 4.47 0.98
C MET A 8 16.96 3.87 2.03
N CYS A 9 17.53 3.38 3.13
CA CYS A 9 16.76 2.88 4.26
C CYS A 9 15.82 3.98 4.74
N ILE A 10 14.50 3.74 4.68
CA ILE A 10 13.47 4.69 5.18
C ILE A 10 13.65 4.96 6.68
N ARG A 11 14.39 4.10 7.39
CA ARG A 11 14.65 4.21 8.81
C ARG A 11 15.25 5.58 9.21
N ASP A 12 16.08 6.17 8.35
CA ASP A 12 16.72 7.47 8.63
C ASP A 12 15.81 8.66 8.32
N ARG A 13 14.56 8.40 7.84
CA ARG A 13 13.62 9.42 7.36
C ARG A 13 12.36 9.55 8.19
N ILE A 14 12.21 8.81 9.27
CA ILE A 14 11.09 8.98 10.20
C ILE A 14 11.60 9.77 11.41
N GLN A 15 10.97 10.89 11.67
CA GLN A 15 11.30 11.77 12.77
C GLN A 15 10.05 12.06 13.62
N ILE A 16 10.22 12.01 14.93
CA ILE A 16 9.18 12.44 15.85
C ILE A 16 9.13 13.96 15.85
N ALA A 17 7.94 14.53 15.74
CA ALA A 17 7.71 15.96 15.75
C ALA A 17 6.56 16.32 16.70
N ASP A 18 6.83 17.26 17.59
CA ASP A 18 5.82 17.78 18.53
C ASP A 18 4.98 18.91 17.92
N ASN A 19 5.45 19.52 16.82
CA ASN A 19 4.87 20.72 16.21
C ASN A 19 4.11 20.46 14.91
N LEU A 20 3.47 19.29 14.77
CA LEU A 20 2.60 19.04 13.62
C LEU A 20 1.28 19.82 13.78
N PRO A 21 0.68 20.31 12.67
CA PRO A 21 -0.62 20.97 12.70
C PRO A 21 -1.67 20.14 13.40
N ASP A 22 -2.67 20.79 14.00
CA ASP A 22 -3.78 20.09 14.66
C ASP A 22 -4.42 19.07 13.73
N LYS A 23 -4.73 17.89 14.28
CA LYS A 23 -5.30 16.73 13.56
C LYS A 23 -4.35 16.02 12.56
N VAL A 24 -3.13 16.51 12.33
CA VAL A 24 -2.14 15.81 11.51
C VAL A 24 -1.37 14.83 12.40
N GLN A 25 -1.51 13.55 12.15
CA GLN A 25 -0.84 12.47 12.88
C GLN A 25 0.56 12.20 12.35
N ALA A 26 0.72 12.20 11.04
CA ALA A 26 2.00 12.11 10.36
C ALA A 26 1.96 12.83 9.03
N GLN A 27 3.12 13.22 8.51
CA GLN A 27 3.24 13.92 7.23
C GLN A 27 4.55 13.61 6.54
N TYR A 28 4.48 13.12 5.30
CA TYR A 28 5.61 13.03 4.38
C TYR A 28 5.90 14.37 3.73
N ILE A 29 7.15 14.78 3.75
CA ILE A 29 7.66 16.03 3.12
C ILE A 29 8.59 15.64 1.96
N PRO A 30 8.14 15.79 0.69
CA PRO A 30 8.88 15.34 -0.50
C PRO A 30 10.29 15.90 -0.61
N ASN A 31 10.43 17.23 -0.46
CA ASN A 31 11.72 17.93 -0.60
C ASN A 31 12.77 17.47 0.43
N LYS A 32 12.33 17.07 1.62
CA LYS A 32 13.20 16.55 2.68
C LYS A 32 13.30 15.03 2.65
N ARG A 33 12.40 14.37 1.90
CA ARG A 33 12.22 12.92 1.90
C ARG A 33 12.10 12.36 3.31
N THR A 34 11.37 13.05 4.18
CA THR A 34 11.26 12.76 5.61
C THR A 34 9.80 12.66 5.99
N ILE A 35 9.48 11.71 6.84
CA ILE A 35 8.17 11.53 7.46
C ILE A 35 8.25 12.04 8.88
N TYR A 36 7.45 13.04 9.20
CA TYR A 36 7.27 13.53 10.55
C TYR A 36 6.07 12.84 11.18
N VAL A 37 6.22 12.39 12.41
CA VAL A 37 5.21 11.61 13.15
C VAL A 37 4.96 12.28 14.48
N ARG A 38 3.67 12.47 14.82
CA ARG A 38 3.26 13.03 16.11
C ARG A 38 3.63 12.09 17.25
N ASN A 39 4.16 12.67 18.33
CA ASN A 39 4.44 11.94 19.56
C ASN A 39 3.14 11.59 20.34
N GLY A 40 3.17 10.55 21.14
CA GLY A 40 2.11 10.23 22.10
C GLY A 40 0.84 9.61 21.51
N MET A 41 0.85 9.14 20.28
CA MET A 41 -0.26 8.37 19.68
C MET A 41 -0.28 6.93 20.19
N SER A 42 -1.46 6.28 20.12
CA SER A 42 -1.54 4.83 20.33
C SER A 42 -0.75 4.05 19.27
N GLU A 43 -0.37 2.81 19.57
CA GLU A 43 0.39 1.96 18.64
C GLU A 43 -0.34 1.79 17.30
N ASN A 44 -1.64 1.50 17.31
CA ASN A 44 -2.44 1.38 16.10
C ASN A 44 -2.46 2.68 15.28
N ALA A 45 -2.70 3.83 15.93
CA ALA A 45 -2.70 5.12 15.24
C ALA A 45 -1.32 5.45 14.65
N THR A 46 -0.26 5.12 15.37
CA THR A 46 1.12 5.30 14.93
C THR A 46 1.40 4.42 13.71
N PHE A 47 1.04 3.13 13.76
CA PHE A 47 1.24 2.21 12.65
C PHE A 47 0.50 2.67 11.39
N HIS A 48 -0.79 3.00 11.51
CA HIS A 48 -1.60 3.46 10.38
C HIS A 48 -1.08 4.76 9.77
N SER A 49 -0.71 5.71 10.62
CA SER A 49 -0.20 6.99 10.16
C SER A 49 1.14 6.85 9.44
N ILE A 50 2.07 6.08 10.00
CA ILE A 50 3.37 5.80 9.38
C ILE A 50 3.18 5.03 8.08
N SER A 51 2.36 3.98 8.04
CA SER A 51 2.11 3.17 6.85
C SER A 51 1.56 4.02 5.69
N ARG A 52 0.63 4.95 5.97
CA ARG A 52 0.11 5.87 4.95
C ARG A 52 1.18 6.81 4.41
N GLU A 53 2.02 7.36 5.26
CA GLU A 53 3.07 8.28 4.82
C GLU A 53 4.21 7.55 4.11
N LEU A 54 4.52 6.31 4.49
CA LEU A 54 5.44 5.43 3.76
C LEU A 54 4.90 5.09 2.37
N ALA A 55 3.59 4.85 2.24
CA ALA A 55 2.96 4.66 0.94
C ALA A 55 3.06 5.93 0.08
N CYS A 56 2.79 7.11 0.65
CA CYS A 56 2.98 8.39 -0.04
C CYS A 56 4.43 8.55 -0.53
N ALA A 57 5.41 8.24 0.33
CA ALA A 57 6.83 8.30 -0.03
C ALA A 57 7.23 7.28 -1.12
N SER A 58 6.59 6.10 -1.12
CA SER A 58 6.81 5.06 -2.14
C SER A 58 6.21 5.44 -3.50
N LEU A 59 5.14 6.24 -3.51
CA LEU A 59 4.45 6.72 -4.72
C LEU A 59 5.01 8.05 -5.24
N ASP A 60 5.96 8.66 -4.53
CA ASP A 60 6.68 9.85 -4.99
C ASP A 60 7.82 9.44 -5.94
N HIS A 61 7.65 9.68 -7.22
CA HIS A 61 8.65 9.40 -8.25
C HIS A 61 9.82 10.39 -8.27
N HIS A 62 9.77 11.42 -7.43
CA HIS A 62 10.79 12.47 -7.32
C HIS A 62 11.06 13.25 -8.62
N ASP A 63 10.08 13.30 -9.50
CA ASP A 63 10.11 14.02 -10.79
C ASP A 63 9.38 15.38 -10.72
N GLY A 64 8.93 15.77 -9.54
CA GLY A 64 8.16 16.98 -9.31
C GLY A 64 6.64 16.82 -9.54
N SER A 65 6.18 15.66 -9.98
CA SER A 65 4.75 15.40 -10.24
C SER A 65 3.96 15.02 -8.99
N TYR A 66 4.62 14.79 -7.85
CA TYR A 66 3.98 14.34 -6.63
C TYR A 66 2.89 15.30 -6.16
N SER A 67 1.71 14.75 -5.96
CA SER A 67 0.58 15.42 -5.31
C SER A 67 0.01 14.53 -4.22
N ARG A 68 0.00 15.01 -2.97
CA ARG A 68 -0.60 14.28 -1.85
C ARG A 68 -2.06 13.90 -2.12
N ALA A 69 -2.82 14.80 -2.73
CA ALA A 69 -4.21 14.52 -3.09
C ALA A 69 -4.30 13.41 -4.15
N GLY A 70 -3.40 13.40 -5.13
CA GLY A 70 -3.37 12.42 -6.20
C GLY A 70 -3.06 11.00 -5.74
N VAL A 71 -2.23 10.83 -4.70
CA VAL A 71 -1.81 9.50 -4.19
C VAL A 71 -2.54 9.08 -2.93
N SER A 72 -3.40 9.92 -2.35
CA SER A 72 -4.00 9.69 -1.03
C SER A 72 -4.84 8.42 -0.95
N ALA A 73 -5.56 8.09 -2.03
CA ALA A 73 -6.40 6.91 -2.10
C ALA A 73 -5.56 5.63 -2.18
N GLN A 74 -4.52 5.61 -3.02
CA GLN A 74 -3.59 4.49 -3.12
C GLN A 74 -2.86 4.28 -1.79
N ALA A 75 -2.39 5.37 -1.17
CA ALA A 75 -1.71 5.32 0.12
C ALA A 75 -2.62 4.78 1.24
N TYR A 76 -3.89 5.16 1.25
CA TYR A 76 -4.88 4.65 2.18
C TYR A 76 -5.12 3.14 2.00
N CYS A 77 -5.31 2.69 0.77
CA CYS A 77 -5.46 1.27 0.45
C CYS A 77 -4.20 0.46 0.79
N ALA A 78 -3.01 0.99 0.50
CA ALA A 78 -1.75 0.31 0.82
C ALA A 78 -1.54 0.18 2.34
N ALA A 79 -1.90 1.20 3.11
CA ALA A 79 -1.85 1.14 4.58
C ALA A 79 -2.80 0.08 5.13
N TYR A 80 -4.01 -0.04 4.57
CA TYR A 80 -4.96 -1.09 4.93
C TYR A 80 -4.39 -2.50 4.67
N VAL A 81 -3.87 -2.74 3.46
CA VAL A 81 -3.28 -4.04 3.09
C VAL A 81 -2.11 -4.38 4.02
N THR A 82 -1.27 -3.39 4.33
CA THR A 82 -0.15 -3.57 5.25
C THR A 82 -0.63 -3.89 6.66
N ALA A 83 -1.64 -3.18 7.17
CA ALA A 83 -2.22 -3.44 8.49
C ALA A 83 -2.81 -4.86 8.59
N GLN A 84 -3.55 -5.30 7.59
CA GLN A 84 -4.08 -6.65 7.50
C GLN A 84 -2.96 -7.70 7.55
N LYS A 85 -1.88 -7.49 6.78
CA LYS A 85 -0.75 -8.42 6.75
C LYS A 85 -0.11 -8.62 8.13
N TYR A 86 -0.03 -7.58 8.94
CA TYR A 86 0.62 -7.63 10.25
C TYR A 86 -0.36 -7.80 11.42
N GLY A 87 -1.63 -8.08 11.15
CA GLY A 87 -2.65 -8.29 12.18
C GLY A 87 -2.98 -7.05 13.01
N VAL A 88 -2.73 -5.86 12.46
CA VAL A 88 -3.10 -4.59 13.11
C VAL A 88 -4.59 -4.31 12.87
N ASP A 89 -5.29 -3.82 13.90
CA ASP A 89 -6.72 -3.52 13.81
C ASP A 89 -7.05 -2.57 12.66
N VAL A 90 -7.98 -2.96 11.81
CA VAL A 90 -8.41 -2.22 10.62
C VAL A 90 -9.84 -1.70 10.70
N SER A 91 -10.49 -1.83 11.84
CA SER A 91 -11.88 -1.40 12.04
C SER A 91 -12.13 0.09 11.77
N GLY A 92 -11.09 0.91 11.88
CA GLY A 92 -11.13 2.35 11.58
C GLY A 92 -11.06 2.70 10.08
N PHE A 93 -10.85 1.73 9.19
CA PHE A 93 -10.82 2.00 7.76
C PHE A 93 -12.24 2.05 7.16
N SER A 94 -12.51 3.05 6.31
CA SER A 94 -13.74 3.16 5.54
C SER A 94 -13.40 3.43 4.08
N PHE A 95 -13.89 2.58 3.19
CA PHE A 95 -13.62 2.67 1.76
C PHE A 95 -14.67 3.47 0.99
N ASP A 96 -15.81 3.82 1.61
CA ASP A 96 -16.88 4.56 0.94
C ASP A 96 -16.38 5.88 0.35
N LYS A 97 -15.59 6.63 1.13
CA LYS A 97 -14.99 7.89 0.65
C LYS A 97 -13.98 7.67 -0.47
N VAL A 98 -13.20 6.59 -0.39
CA VAL A 98 -12.23 6.23 -1.45
C VAL A 98 -12.96 5.90 -2.75
N CYS A 99 -14.02 5.10 -2.67
CA CYS A 99 -14.85 4.75 -3.82
C CYS A 99 -15.49 5.98 -4.47
N GLN A 100 -16.02 6.90 -3.66
CA GLN A 100 -16.61 8.15 -4.13
C GLN A 100 -15.58 9.07 -4.79
N MET A 101 -14.44 9.31 -4.13
CA MET A 101 -13.37 10.18 -4.64
C MET A 101 -12.75 9.66 -5.93
N GLN A 102 -12.62 8.35 -6.08
CA GLN A 102 -11.98 7.72 -7.24
C GLN A 102 -12.93 7.42 -8.38
N ALA A 103 -14.27 7.53 -8.18
CA ALA A 103 -15.27 7.22 -9.18
C ALA A 103 -15.00 5.92 -9.94
N PHE A 104 -14.67 4.85 -9.22
CA PHE A 104 -14.21 3.58 -9.81
C PHE A 104 -15.13 3.01 -10.88
N GLY A 105 -16.44 3.23 -10.78
CA GLY A 105 -17.40 2.81 -11.78
C GLY A 105 -17.28 3.54 -13.14
N GLN A 106 -16.54 4.64 -13.20
CA GLN A 106 -16.32 5.45 -14.40
C GLN A 106 -14.91 5.31 -14.97
N LYS A 107 -14.00 4.62 -14.23
CA LYS A 107 -12.62 4.42 -14.68
C LYS A 107 -12.51 3.35 -15.74
N ASP A 108 -11.65 3.62 -16.69
CA ASP A 108 -11.26 2.63 -17.68
C ASP A 108 -10.49 1.45 -17.00
N PRO A 109 -10.57 0.23 -17.54
CA PRO A 109 -9.86 -0.92 -16.99
C PRO A 109 -8.33 -0.75 -16.84
N LYS A 110 -7.69 0.09 -17.66
CA LYS A 110 -6.25 0.37 -17.56
C LYS A 110 -5.95 1.25 -16.35
N GLU A 111 -6.75 2.29 -16.13
CA GLU A 111 -6.62 3.17 -14.96
C GLU A 111 -6.84 2.39 -13.66
N LEU A 112 -7.82 1.49 -13.65
CA LEU A 112 -8.09 0.65 -12.50
C LEU A 112 -6.92 -0.31 -12.21
N ARG A 113 -6.36 -0.93 -13.25
CA ARG A 113 -5.16 -1.78 -13.12
C ARG A 113 -3.96 -1.00 -12.60
N SER A 114 -3.74 0.22 -13.10
CA SER A 114 -2.67 1.09 -12.63
C SER A 114 -2.85 1.42 -11.16
N PHE A 115 -4.06 1.81 -10.74
CA PHE A 115 -4.37 2.07 -9.34
C PHE A 115 -4.06 0.87 -8.44
N ILE A 116 -4.51 -0.33 -8.81
CA ILE A 116 -4.25 -1.55 -8.05
C ILE A 116 -2.76 -1.88 -8.02
N GLN A 117 -2.04 -1.67 -9.13
CA GLN A 117 -0.60 -1.89 -9.19
C GLN A 117 0.16 -0.94 -8.27
N ASP A 118 -0.25 0.32 -8.19
CA ASP A 118 0.34 1.32 -7.28
C ASP A 118 0.14 0.90 -5.81
N VAL A 119 -1.08 0.50 -5.45
CA VAL A 119 -1.41 -0.02 -4.11
C VAL A 119 -0.55 -1.23 -3.76
N LYS A 120 -0.47 -2.21 -4.67
CA LYS A 120 0.33 -3.42 -4.49
C LYS A 120 1.82 -3.08 -4.30
N SER A 121 2.36 -2.22 -5.16
CA SER A 121 3.78 -1.83 -5.10
C SER A 121 4.12 -1.09 -3.82
N ALA A 122 3.25 -0.17 -3.37
CA ALA A 122 3.43 0.56 -2.13
C ALA A 122 3.36 -0.38 -0.91
N ALA A 123 2.32 -1.24 -0.83
CA ALA A 123 2.18 -2.20 0.27
C ALA A 123 3.37 -3.18 0.33
N TYR A 124 3.83 -3.68 -0.83
CA TYR A 124 5.01 -4.52 -0.92
C TYR A 124 6.27 -3.81 -0.40
N SER A 125 6.49 -2.56 -0.82
CA SER A 125 7.64 -1.76 -0.38
C SER A 125 7.66 -1.57 1.14
N ILE A 126 6.50 -1.26 1.73
CA ILE A 126 6.36 -1.13 3.18
C ILE A 126 6.61 -2.46 3.87
N GLY A 127 5.97 -3.53 3.40
CA GLY A 127 6.12 -4.87 3.96
C GLY A 127 7.57 -5.34 3.98
N LYS A 128 8.28 -5.19 2.87
CA LYS A 128 9.71 -5.52 2.78
C LYS A 128 10.58 -4.80 3.81
N GLN A 129 10.22 -3.56 4.16
CA GLN A 129 10.95 -2.80 5.15
C GLN A 129 10.62 -3.23 6.58
N VAL A 130 9.33 -3.49 6.86
CA VAL A 130 8.89 -4.01 8.15
C VAL A 130 9.53 -5.37 8.41
N ASP A 131 9.49 -6.29 7.44
CA ASP A 131 10.05 -7.63 7.57
C ASP A 131 11.56 -7.61 7.80
N ARG A 132 12.30 -6.76 7.10
CA ARG A 132 13.74 -6.55 7.38
C ARG A 132 14.01 -6.08 8.81
N ASN A 133 13.20 -5.19 9.34
CA ASN A 133 13.36 -4.69 10.69
C ASN A 133 12.96 -5.73 11.75
N LEU A 134 12.07 -6.65 11.41
CA LEU A 134 11.67 -7.77 12.25
C LEU A 134 12.63 -8.97 12.13
N GLY A 135 13.66 -8.89 11.27
CA GLY A 135 14.64 -9.97 11.06
C GLY A 135 14.09 -11.13 10.22
N LYS A 136 12.96 -10.97 9.53
CA LYS A 136 12.42 -11.98 8.61
C LYS A 136 13.25 -12.02 7.32
N SER A 137 13.53 -13.25 6.81
CA SER A 137 14.30 -13.42 5.59
C SER A 137 13.47 -13.05 4.35
N GLU A 138 14.16 -12.60 3.27
CA GLU A 138 13.48 -12.27 2.00
C GLU A 138 12.77 -13.49 1.37
N GLN A 139 13.16 -14.71 1.75
CA GLN A 139 12.58 -15.96 1.24
C GLN A 139 11.16 -16.24 1.75
N GLU A 140 10.87 -15.89 3.01
CA GLU A 140 9.52 -16.05 3.57
C GLU A 140 8.50 -15.09 2.98
N PHE A 141 8.96 -13.97 2.40
CA PHE A 141 8.10 -12.96 1.81
C PHE A 141 7.46 -13.41 0.48
N MET A 142 8.13 -14.27 -0.27
CA MET A 142 7.72 -14.66 -1.64
C MET A 142 6.69 -15.79 -1.67
N THR A 143 6.45 -16.48 -0.54
CA THR A 143 5.74 -17.75 -0.59
C THR A 143 4.28 -17.73 -0.16
N ASP A 144 3.78 -16.73 0.61
CA ASP A 144 2.51 -17.03 1.30
C ASP A 144 1.34 -16.05 1.18
N GLU A 145 1.45 -14.77 0.82
CA GLU A 145 0.30 -13.88 1.06
C GLU A 145 -0.22 -13.04 -0.10
N PHE A 146 0.42 -13.04 -1.24
CA PHE A 146 -0.11 -12.41 -2.46
C PHE A 146 -0.52 -13.41 -3.54
N ALA A 147 -0.54 -14.69 -3.23
CA ALA A 147 -1.18 -15.69 -4.06
C ALA A 147 -2.70 -15.48 -3.98
N ILE A 148 -3.28 -14.94 -5.02
CA ILE A 148 -4.73 -14.99 -5.23
C ILE A 148 -5.08 -16.48 -5.22
N PRO A 149 -5.99 -16.97 -4.35
CA PRO A 149 -6.43 -18.37 -4.43
C PRO A 149 -6.93 -18.58 -5.86
N GLU A 150 -6.33 -19.52 -6.56
CA GLU A 150 -6.90 -20.01 -7.82
C GLU A 150 -8.22 -20.69 -7.46
N GLU A 151 -9.29 -19.94 -7.53
CA GLU A 151 -10.64 -20.47 -7.48
C GLU A 151 -10.73 -21.48 -8.63
N LYS A 152 -10.95 -22.74 -8.27
CA LYS A 152 -11.04 -23.84 -9.23
C LYS A 152 -12.05 -23.45 -10.30
N MET A 153 -11.58 -23.03 -11.45
CA MET A 153 -12.43 -22.88 -12.62
C MET A 153 -12.94 -24.28 -12.97
N GLU A 154 -14.16 -24.57 -12.57
CA GLU A 154 -14.90 -25.74 -13.05
C GLU A 154 -14.96 -25.67 -14.58
N LYS A 155 -14.32 -26.65 -15.21
CA LYS A 155 -14.38 -26.80 -16.67
C LYS A 155 -15.83 -27.04 -17.04
N PRO A 156 -16.39 -26.31 -18.02
CA PRO A 156 -17.76 -26.55 -18.45
C PRO A 156 -17.90 -27.98 -18.96
N ALA A 157 -18.90 -28.71 -18.44
CA ALA A 157 -19.21 -30.09 -18.81
C ALA A 157 -19.48 -30.17 -20.32
N LYS A 158 -18.77 -31.06 -20.99
CA LYS A 158 -19.00 -31.36 -22.42
C LYS A 158 -20.41 -31.92 -22.57
N SER A 159 -21.28 -31.23 -23.28
CA SER A 159 -22.60 -31.70 -23.68
C SER A 159 -22.47 -32.96 -24.54
N LYS A 160 -23.04 -34.07 -24.08
CA LYS A 160 -23.15 -35.31 -24.85
C LYS A 160 -24.13 -35.05 -25.99
N LYS A 161 -23.66 -35.18 -27.23
CA LYS A 161 -24.52 -35.29 -28.41
C LYS A 161 -25.34 -36.60 -28.30
N SER A 162 -26.66 -36.49 -28.36
CA SER A 162 -27.56 -37.61 -28.56
C SER A 162 -27.49 -38.07 -30.01
N PRO A 163 -27.53 -39.39 -30.29
CA PRO A 163 -27.61 -39.87 -31.66
C PRO A 163 -29.06 -39.84 -32.15
N GLU A 164 -29.26 -39.24 -33.33
CA GLU A 164 -30.48 -39.31 -34.08
C GLU A 164 -30.73 -40.73 -34.57
N ARG A 165 -32.01 -41.11 -34.44
CA ARG A 165 -32.65 -42.18 -35.20
C ARG A 165 -33.73 -41.60 -36.09
#